data_2acd4815ad870d2798742036151334fd
#
_entry.id   2acd4815ad870d2798742036151334fd
#
_cell.length_a   1.000
_cell.length_b   1.000
_cell.length_c   1.000
_cell.angle_alpha   90.00
_cell.angle_beta   90.00
_cell.angle_gamma   90.00
#
_symmetry.space_group_name_H-M   'P 1'
#
loop_
_entity.id
_entity.type
_entity.pdbx_description
1 polymer ?
#
loop_
_entity_poly.entity_id
_entity_poly.type
_entity_poly.pdbx_seq_one_letter_code
_entity_poly.pdbx_strand_id
1 'polypeptide(L)'
;MPQEKFPLGQTVITPNARDTLDPEDVRQSLLRHASGDWGDVDEHDRRENELSVTNQLRLFSVYHDRNKVKFWIITEADRSATTILLPEDY
;
A
#
# COMPACT_ATOMS: atom_id res chain seq x y z
N MET A 1 4.16 14.24 -12.28
CA MET A 1 4.03 13.61 -10.94
C MET A 1 2.64 13.06 -10.78
N PRO A 2 2.50 11.80 -10.35
CA PRO A 2 1.17 11.29 -10.04
C PRO A 2 0.59 12.06 -8.88
N GLN A 3 -0.70 12.35 -8.94
CA GLN A 3 -1.40 13.01 -7.87
C GLN A 3 -1.87 12.00 -6.83
N GLU A 4 -1.73 12.35 -5.57
CA GLU A 4 -2.29 11.55 -4.50
C GLU A 4 -3.80 11.59 -4.56
N LYS A 5 -4.44 10.43 -4.47
CA LYS A 5 -5.89 10.31 -4.47
C LYS A 5 -6.48 10.34 -3.05
N PHE A 6 -5.62 10.22 -2.05
CA PHE A 6 -6.01 10.24 -0.65
C PHE A 6 -4.78 10.54 0.20
N PRO A 7 -4.94 11.09 1.40
CA PRO A 7 -3.80 11.32 2.29
C PRO A 7 -3.33 10.00 2.88
N LEU A 8 -2.01 9.84 3.01
CA LEU A 8 -1.41 8.64 3.58
C LEU A 8 -1.40 8.65 5.11
N GLY A 9 -1.49 9.83 5.72
CA GLY A 9 -1.32 9.95 7.15
C GLY A 9 0.11 9.62 7.56
N GLN A 10 0.27 9.09 8.75
CA GLN A 10 1.58 8.65 9.22
C GLN A 10 1.97 7.37 8.50
N THR A 11 3.13 7.38 7.82
CA THR A 11 3.63 6.20 7.12
C THR A 11 4.53 5.41 8.05
N VAL A 12 4.23 4.13 8.22
CA VAL A 12 5.00 3.23 9.08
C VAL A 12 5.34 1.95 8.32
N ILE A 13 6.40 1.29 8.73
CA ILE A 13 6.85 0.03 8.13
C ILE A 13 7.18 -0.93 9.26
N THR A 14 6.77 -2.20 9.13
CA THR A 14 7.11 -3.19 10.15
C THR A 14 8.61 -3.46 10.11
N PRO A 15 9.21 -3.83 11.26
CA PRO A 15 10.64 -4.16 11.27
C PRO A 15 10.99 -5.29 10.29
N ASN A 16 10.14 -6.29 10.16
CA ASN A 16 10.36 -7.41 9.25
C ASN A 16 10.38 -6.93 7.79
N ALA A 17 9.43 -6.09 7.40
CA ALA A 17 9.39 -5.51 6.04
C ALA A 17 10.61 -4.62 5.80
N ARG A 18 10.96 -3.78 6.77
CA ARG A 18 12.12 -2.90 6.65
C ARG A 18 13.40 -3.69 6.40
N ASP A 19 13.58 -4.81 7.11
CA ASP A 19 14.80 -5.59 7.03
C ASP A 19 14.85 -6.49 5.79
N THR A 20 13.71 -6.77 5.17
CA THR A 20 13.59 -7.73 4.06
C THR A 20 13.51 -7.04 2.69
N LEU A 21 12.76 -5.94 2.59
CA LEU A 21 12.42 -5.33 1.30
C LEU A 21 13.49 -4.34 0.84
N ASP A 22 13.59 -4.19 -0.49
CA ASP A 22 14.43 -3.15 -1.07
C ASP A 22 13.79 -1.79 -0.81
N PRO A 23 14.49 -0.85 -0.16
CA PRO A 23 13.88 0.42 0.24
C PRO A 23 13.45 1.30 -0.94
N GLU A 24 14.15 1.25 -2.08
CA GLU A 24 13.73 2.02 -3.25
C GLU A 24 12.42 1.49 -3.82
N ASP A 25 12.26 0.17 -3.84
CA ASP A 25 11.03 -0.44 -4.33
C ASP A 25 9.86 -0.13 -3.39
N VAL A 26 10.11 -0.08 -2.09
CA VAL A 26 9.09 0.33 -1.12
C VAL A 26 8.64 1.76 -1.40
N ARG A 27 9.59 2.67 -1.62
CA ARG A 27 9.29 4.08 -1.90
C ARG A 27 8.46 4.21 -3.17
N GLN A 28 8.86 3.53 -4.25
CA GLN A 28 8.12 3.56 -5.51
C GLN A 28 6.73 2.99 -5.35
N SER A 29 6.60 1.90 -4.61
CA SER A 29 5.29 1.27 -4.37
C SER A 29 4.38 2.17 -3.55
N LEU A 30 4.94 2.90 -2.58
CA LEU A 30 4.16 3.84 -1.79
C LEU A 30 3.58 4.95 -2.67
N LEU A 31 4.35 5.47 -3.62
CA LEU A 31 3.88 6.46 -4.58
C LEU A 31 2.77 5.89 -5.47
N ARG A 32 2.93 4.64 -5.92
CA ARG A 32 1.90 3.97 -6.70
C ARG A 32 0.61 3.82 -5.91
N HIS A 33 0.71 3.37 -4.67
CA HIS A 33 -0.44 3.21 -3.78
C HIS A 33 -1.18 4.54 -3.63
N ALA A 34 -0.47 5.61 -3.34
CA ALA A 34 -1.07 6.93 -3.14
C ALA A 34 -1.77 7.45 -4.40
N SER A 35 -1.33 7.04 -5.59
CA SER A 35 -1.91 7.47 -6.86
C SER A 35 -3.01 6.54 -7.36
N GLY A 36 -3.36 5.50 -6.61
CA GLY A 36 -4.43 4.58 -6.99
C GLY A 36 -3.99 3.43 -7.87
N ASP A 37 -2.71 3.13 -7.90
CA ASP A 37 -2.17 1.94 -8.58
C ASP A 37 -1.98 0.86 -7.52
N TRP A 38 -2.96 -0.02 -7.39
CA TRP A 38 -3.05 -0.98 -6.29
C TRP A 38 -2.14 -2.21 -6.44
N GLY A 39 -1.39 -2.28 -7.54
CA GLY A 39 -0.45 -3.38 -7.78
C GLY A 39 -1.17 -4.68 -8.16
N ASP A 40 -0.76 -5.78 -7.55
CA ASP A 40 -1.17 -7.13 -7.94
C ASP A 40 -2.42 -7.62 -7.22
N VAL A 41 -3.36 -6.73 -6.94
CA VAL A 41 -4.67 -7.11 -6.39
C VAL A 41 -5.55 -7.68 -7.50
N ASP A 42 -6.52 -8.52 -7.12
CA ASP A 42 -7.48 -9.02 -8.08
C ASP A 42 -8.55 -7.97 -8.40
N GLU A 43 -9.42 -8.27 -9.35
CA GLU A 43 -10.44 -7.33 -9.81
C GLU A 43 -11.42 -6.95 -8.71
N HIS A 44 -11.77 -7.89 -7.84
CA HIS A 44 -12.66 -7.62 -6.72
C HIS A 44 -12.02 -6.62 -5.76
N ASP A 45 -10.76 -6.85 -5.38
CA ASP A 45 -10.05 -5.94 -4.47
C ASP A 45 -9.79 -4.59 -5.11
N ARG A 46 -9.53 -4.56 -6.42
CA ARG A 46 -9.36 -3.30 -7.14
C ARG A 46 -10.63 -2.45 -7.04
N ARG A 47 -11.79 -3.06 -7.28
CA ARG A 47 -13.08 -2.36 -7.18
C ARG A 47 -13.36 -1.89 -5.77
N GLU A 48 -13.05 -2.73 -4.77
CA GLU A 48 -13.21 -2.34 -3.38
C GLU A 48 -12.36 -1.12 -3.04
N ASN A 49 -11.11 -1.09 -3.52
CA ASN A 49 -10.24 0.06 -3.31
C ASN A 49 -10.79 1.33 -3.96
N GLU A 50 -11.32 1.22 -5.18
CA GLU A 50 -11.88 2.38 -5.87
C GLU A 50 -13.08 2.96 -5.10
N LEU A 51 -13.92 2.10 -4.56
CA LEU A 51 -15.03 2.53 -3.71
C LEU A 51 -14.51 3.12 -2.39
N SER A 52 -13.45 2.54 -1.85
CA SER A 52 -12.87 2.98 -0.57
C SER A 52 -12.27 4.37 -0.65
N VAL A 53 -11.73 4.76 -1.80
CA VAL A 53 -11.22 6.12 -1.99
C VAL A 53 -12.33 7.14 -1.77
N THR A 54 -13.51 6.88 -2.34
CA THR A 54 -14.66 7.78 -2.25
C THR A 54 -15.36 7.68 -0.90
N ASN A 55 -15.51 6.47 -0.38
CA ASN A 55 -16.32 6.21 0.81
C ASN A 55 -15.50 6.17 2.10
N GLN A 56 -14.20 6.46 2.02
CA GLN A 56 -13.30 6.49 3.17
C GLN A 56 -13.30 5.17 3.94
N LEU A 57 -13.08 4.09 3.20
CA LEU A 57 -12.86 2.77 3.77
C LEU A 57 -11.38 2.42 3.66
N ARG A 58 -10.99 1.31 4.25
CA ARG A 58 -9.61 0.84 4.26
C ARG A 58 -9.13 0.54 2.83
N LEU A 59 -7.87 0.89 2.53
CA LEU A 59 -7.26 0.67 1.22
C LEU A 59 -6.15 -0.36 1.34
N PHE A 60 -6.01 -1.22 0.33
CA PHE A 60 -5.12 -2.37 0.36
C PHE A 60 -4.45 -2.57 -0.99
N SER A 61 -3.12 -2.53 -1.02
CA SER A 61 -2.33 -2.78 -2.23
C SER A 61 -1.38 -3.95 -2.03
N VAL A 62 -1.06 -4.64 -3.12
CA VAL A 62 -0.12 -5.77 -3.13
C VAL A 62 0.98 -5.48 -4.14
N TYR A 63 2.23 -5.57 -3.71
CA TYR A 63 3.38 -5.37 -4.58
C TYR A 63 4.42 -6.47 -4.36
N HIS A 64 5.38 -6.52 -5.26
CA HIS A 64 6.56 -7.38 -5.13
C HIS A 64 7.78 -6.50 -5.34
N ASP A 65 8.83 -6.69 -4.53
CA ASP A 65 10.07 -5.95 -4.74
C ASP A 65 10.90 -6.63 -5.84
N ARG A 66 12.07 -6.06 -6.15
CA ARG A 66 12.96 -6.59 -7.20
C ARG A 66 13.44 -8.01 -6.93
N ASN A 67 13.37 -8.45 -5.68
CA ASN A 67 13.72 -9.81 -5.27
C ASN A 67 12.50 -10.72 -5.21
N LYS A 68 11.35 -10.24 -5.73
CA LYS A 68 10.08 -10.97 -5.79
C LYS A 68 9.48 -11.26 -4.42
N VAL A 69 9.82 -10.47 -3.44
CA VAL A 69 9.22 -10.58 -2.10
C VAL A 69 7.91 -9.82 -2.09
N LYS A 70 6.82 -10.51 -1.80
CA LYS A 70 5.48 -9.93 -1.73
C LYS A 70 5.36 -9.08 -0.47
N PHE A 71 4.75 -7.91 -0.60
CA PHE A 71 4.42 -7.07 0.54
C PHE A 71 3.12 -6.33 0.29
N TRP A 72 2.53 -5.82 1.36
CA TRP A 72 1.27 -5.09 1.33
C TRP A 72 1.47 -3.66 1.79
N ILE A 73 0.63 -2.77 1.28
CA ILE A 73 0.52 -1.40 1.78
C ILE A 73 -0.95 -1.19 2.12
N ILE A 74 -1.24 -0.84 3.36
CA ILE A 74 -2.60 -0.69 3.88
C ILE A 74 -2.75 0.72 4.45
N THR A 75 -3.78 1.45 3.99
CA THR A 75 -4.14 2.75 4.57
C THR A 75 -5.43 2.59 5.36
N GLU A 76 -5.44 3.05 6.60
CA GLU A 76 -6.60 2.94 7.48
C GLU A 76 -7.76 3.77 6.95
N ALA A 77 -8.98 3.38 7.36
CA ALA A 77 -10.20 4.02 6.85
C ALA A 77 -10.23 5.52 7.12
N ASP A 78 -9.77 5.95 8.28
CA ASP A 78 -9.75 7.36 8.66
C ASP A 78 -8.55 8.12 8.10
N ARG A 79 -7.70 7.46 7.30
CA ARG A 79 -6.49 8.03 6.71
C ARG A 79 -5.45 8.48 7.75
N SER A 80 -5.51 7.92 8.95
CA SER A 80 -4.57 8.27 10.01
C SER A 80 -3.19 7.68 9.80
N ALA A 81 -3.10 6.52 9.15
CA ALA A 81 -1.83 5.81 8.97
C ALA A 81 -1.85 4.94 7.73
N THR A 82 -0.67 4.80 7.13
CA THR A 82 -0.40 3.84 6.04
C THR A 82 0.74 2.95 6.49
N THR A 83 0.53 1.64 6.43
CA THR A 83 1.48 0.64 6.92
C THR A 83 2.02 -0.20 5.76
N ILE A 84 3.33 -0.36 5.70
CA ILE A 84 4.02 -1.27 4.79
C ILE A 84 4.40 -2.51 5.61
N LEU A 85 3.96 -3.70 5.16
CA LEU A 85 4.16 -4.92 5.93
C LEU A 85 4.26 -6.13 5.00
N LEU A 86 4.89 -7.19 5.51
CA LEU A 86 4.85 -8.48 4.84
C LEU A 86 3.54 -9.21 5.23
N PRO A 87 3.01 -10.11 4.37
CA PRO A 87 1.78 -10.82 4.72
C PRO A 87 1.82 -11.53 6.07
N GLU A 88 2.98 -12.06 6.45
CA GLU A 88 3.13 -12.76 7.72
C GLU A 88 3.11 -11.80 8.94
N ASP A 89 3.21 -10.51 8.72
CA ASP A 89 3.16 -9.51 9.80
C ASP A 89 1.73 -9.13 10.16
N TYR A 90 0.78 -9.57 9.37
CA TYR A 90 -0.60 -9.16 9.53
C TYR A 90 -1.31 -9.86 10.71
#